data_b0af5506dbede733b10311e28bacd367
#
_entry.id   b0af5506dbede733b10311e28bacd367
#
_cell.length_a   1.000
_cell.length_b   1.000
_cell.length_c   1.000
_cell.angle_alpha   90.00
_cell.angle_beta   90.00
_cell.angle_gamma   90.00
#
_symmetry.space_group_name_H-M   'P 1'
#
loop_
_entity.id
_entity.type
_entity.pdbx_description
1 polymer ?
#
loop_
_entity_poly.entity_id
_entity_poly.type
_entity_poly.pdbx_seq_one_letter_code
_entity_poly.pdbx_strand_id
1 'polypeptide(L)'
;MAKDLGERADGIRRRDFLKAVGVSGAGATIAGCSTGEVERLLPYVVAPEEITPGVATWYSTVCGGCASGCGMWIRTREGRAVHVEGNPDHPVSQGGLCSKGHATLQHLYNPDRYHGPMIREGEVMRQGTWDEGERLLAASINGALNPLPDQPARGVLFIGGYMGPTSSALVDEFMIAVGGDRVDFDAVSDAPLKEAARIAYGVNAVPRYDIGAANLLLSFGNDFIETGTSPVAHSKGFASMSAVDEAGGEKGRFVYLGPRLSLTGLNADEWIPIQPGSEAAVALGMA
;
A
#
# COMPACT_ATOMS: atom_id res chain seq x y z
N MET A 1 59.69 -8.76 47.19
CA MET A 1 58.76 -9.87 47.24
C MET A 1 57.80 -9.72 46.08
N ALA A 2 58.14 -10.29 44.94
CA ALA A 2 57.28 -10.35 43.75
C ALA A 2 56.55 -11.67 43.79
N LYS A 3 55.24 -11.65 43.66
CA LYS A 3 54.44 -12.87 43.52
C LYS A 3 53.63 -12.79 42.25
N ASP A 4 54.08 -13.55 41.31
CA ASP A 4 53.40 -14.35 40.32
C ASP A 4 51.93 -13.96 39.94
N LEU A 5 51.76 -13.49 38.73
CA LEU A 5 50.50 -13.47 37.99
C LEU A 5 50.75 -14.08 36.64
N GLY A 6 50.73 -15.39 36.60
CA GLY A 6 50.86 -16.15 35.36
C GLY A 6 49.81 -17.24 35.28
N GLU A 7 48.51 -16.89 35.23
CA GLU A 7 47.49 -17.86 34.81
C GLU A 7 47.14 -17.59 33.35
N ARG A 8 47.74 -18.41 32.50
CA ARG A 8 47.38 -18.52 31.08
C ARG A 8 45.97 -19.09 31.01
N ALA A 9 45.03 -18.33 30.50
CA ALA A 9 43.75 -18.84 30.07
C ALA A 9 43.97 -19.96 29.06
N ASP A 10 43.69 -21.21 29.46
CA ASP A 10 43.72 -22.39 28.59
C ASP A 10 42.66 -22.21 27.52
N GLY A 11 43.09 -21.88 26.30
CA GLY A 11 42.22 -21.75 25.16
C GLY A 11 41.54 -23.07 24.83
N ILE A 12 40.24 -23.05 24.58
CA ILE A 12 39.42 -24.18 24.15
C ILE A 12 40.14 -24.87 22.96
N ARG A 13 40.46 -26.16 23.09
CA ARG A 13 41.08 -26.90 22.00
C ARG A 13 40.11 -27.00 20.81
N ARG A 14 40.62 -26.90 19.60
CA ARG A 14 39.81 -26.97 18.36
C ARG A 14 38.87 -28.18 18.34
N ARG A 15 39.31 -29.32 18.89
CA ARG A 15 38.51 -30.55 18.99
C ARG A 15 37.32 -30.40 19.94
N ASP A 16 37.46 -29.67 21.03
CA ASP A 16 36.41 -29.48 22.04
C ASP A 16 35.40 -28.41 21.54
N PHE A 17 35.89 -27.40 20.82
CA PHE A 17 35.04 -26.46 20.09
C PHE A 17 34.19 -27.16 19.03
N LEU A 18 34.79 -28.03 18.20
CA LEU A 18 34.05 -28.75 17.17
C LEU A 18 33.03 -29.75 17.77
N LYS A 19 33.35 -30.37 18.90
CA LYS A 19 32.39 -31.21 19.63
C LYS A 19 31.22 -30.38 20.18
N ALA A 20 31.49 -29.22 20.78
CA ALA A 20 30.47 -28.32 21.31
C ALA A 20 29.56 -27.80 20.19
N VAL A 21 30.12 -27.36 19.06
CA VAL A 21 29.35 -26.90 17.88
C VAL A 21 28.57 -28.05 17.25
N GLY A 22 29.13 -29.25 17.15
CA GLY A 22 28.46 -30.45 16.63
C GLY A 22 27.25 -30.86 17.47
N VAL A 23 27.38 -30.85 18.79
CA VAL A 23 26.28 -31.15 19.73
C VAL A 23 25.24 -30.06 19.74
N SER A 24 25.66 -28.79 19.69
CA SER A 24 24.73 -27.63 19.62
C SER A 24 24.00 -27.59 18.27
N GLY A 25 24.68 -27.89 17.16
CA GLY A 25 24.10 -27.97 15.83
C GLY A 25 23.08 -29.11 15.71
N ALA A 26 23.36 -30.29 16.22
CA ALA A 26 22.42 -31.41 16.26
C ALA A 26 21.21 -31.12 17.16
N GLY A 27 21.42 -30.45 18.31
CA GLY A 27 20.35 -30.02 19.19
C GLY A 27 19.46 -28.97 18.55
N ALA A 28 20.02 -27.99 17.82
CA ALA A 28 19.28 -26.95 17.14
C ALA A 28 18.46 -27.50 15.96
N THR A 29 18.94 -28.51 15.25
CA THR A 29 18.16 -29.16 14.17
C THR A 29 16.98 -29.98 14.69
N ILE A 30 17.10 -30.56 15.89
CA ILE A 30 16.01 -31.31 16.53
C ILE A 30 14.98 -30.33 17.16
N ALA A 31 15.44 -29.21 17.71
CA ALA A 31 14.56 -28.19 18.30
C ALA A 31 13.88 -27.30 17.22
N GLY A 32 14.48 -27.19 16.03
CA GLY A 32 13.90 -26.47 14.89
C GLY A 32 12.72 -27.18 14.21
N CYS A 33 12.46 -28.44 14.57
CA CYS A 33 11.28 -29.18 14.12
C CYS A 33 10.08 -29.02 15.06
N SER A 34 9.97 -27.91 15.79
CA SER A 34 8.84 -27.69 16.68
C SER A 34 7.69 -26.98 15.95
N THR A 35 6.61 -27.72 15.71
CA THR A 35 5.22 -27.30 15.95
C THR A 35 4.70 -26.00 15.31
N GLY A 36 5.22 -25.59 14.15
CA GLY A 36 4.36 -24.92 13.19
C GLY A 36 3.44 -25.98 12.60
N GLU A 37 2.16 -25.72 12.43
CA GLU A 37 1.31 -26.60 11.61
C GLU A 37 2.09 -26.91 10.34
N VAL A 38 2.40 -28.20 10.17
CA VAL A 38 3.04 -28.67 8.93
C VAL A 38 2.05 -28.31 7.84
N GLU A 39 2.30 -27.22 7.12
CA GLU A 39 1.59 -26.94 5.88
C GLU A 39 1.65 -28.23 5.09
N ARG A 40 0.52 -28.87 4.89
CA ARG A 40 0.44 -30.14 4.19
C ARG A 40 0.90 -29.88 2.77
N LEU A 41 2.17 -30.17 2.49
CA LEU A 41 2.74 -30.18 1.14
C LEU A 41 2.18 -31.37 0.33
N LEU A 42 0.90 -31.68 0.51
CA LEU A 42 0.23 -32.66 -0.33
C LEU A 42 -0.07 -31.93 -1.66
N PRO A 43 0.51 -32.39 -2.77
CA PRO A 43 0.13 -31.92 -4.06
C PRO A 43 -1.38 -32.15 -4.23
N TYR A 44 -2.06 -31.29 -4.98
CA TYR A 44 -3.47 -31.50 -5.33
C TYR A 44 -3.62 -32.92 -5.90
N VAL A 45 -4.58 -33.69 -5.36
CA VAL A 45 -4.90 -35.02 -5.89
C VAL A 45 -5.39 -34.94 -7.32
N VAL A 46 -6.07 -33.83 -7.65
CA VAL A 46 -6.39 -33.40 -9.01
C VAL A 46 -5.90 -31.97 -9.12
N ALA A 47 -4.88 -31.73 -9.91
CA ALA A 47 -4.40 -30.39 -10.15
C ALA A 47 -5.47 -29.58 -10.90
N PRO A 48 -5.78 -28.32 -10.49
CA PRO A 48 -6.61 -27.45 -11.30
C PRO A 48 -6.03 -27.34 -12.73
N GLU A 49 -6.87 -27.26 -13.73
CA GLU A 49 -6.46 -27.28 -15.15
C GLU A 49 -5.44 -26.19 -15.49
N GLU A 50 -5.47 -25.06 -14.73
CA GLU A 50 -4.60 -23.92 -14.96
C GLU A 50 -3.30 -23.94 -14.13
N ILE A 51 -3.09 -24.98 -13.29
CA ILE A 51 -1.92 -25.07 -12.40
C ILE A 51 -1.03 -26.23 -12.81
N THR A 52 0.16 -25.92 -13.33
CA THR A 52 1.23 -26.89 -13.53
C THR A 52 2.18 -26.81 -12.34
N PRO A 53 2.38 -27.93 -11.56
CA PRO A 53 3.31 -27.92 -10.43
C PRO A 53 4.71 -27.46 -10.82
N GLY A 54 5.29 -26.57 -10.03
CA GLY A 54 6.61 -25.99 -10.30
C GLY A 54 6.65 -24.86 -11.32
N VAL A 55 5.59 -24.62 -12.07
CA VAL A 55 5.49 -23.53 -13.04
C VAL A 55 4.80 -22.32 -12.38
N ALA A 56 5.40 -21.14 -12.53
CA ALA A 56 4.79 -19.92 -12.03
C ALA A 56 3.76 -19.37 -13.01
N THR A 57 2.60 -18.99 -12.50
CA THR A 57 1.58 -18.26 -13.26
C THR A 57 1.58 -16.79 -12.82
N TRP A 58 1.41 -15.87 -13.76
CA TRP A 58 1.39 -14.44 -13.52
C TRP A 58 0.00 -13.88 -13.75
N TYR A 59 -0.44 -13.05 -12.82
CA TYR A 59 -1.73 -12.37 -12.91
C TYR A 59 -1.52 -10.85 -12.90
N SER A 60 -2.15 -10.17 -13.84
CA SER A 60 -2.18 -8.71 -13.87
C SER A 60 -3.30 -8.17 -12.99
N THR A 61 -2.99 -7.20 -12.16
CA THR A 61 -3.95 -6.56 -11.27
C THR A 61 -3.55 -5.12 -10.94
N VAL A 62 -4.34 -4.44 -10.12
CA VAL A 62 -4.12 -3.06 -9.70
C VAL A 62 -3.94 -2.99 -8.19
N CYS A 63 -2.99 -2.18 -7.75
CA CYS A 63 -2.73 -1.94 -6.33
C CYS A 63 -3.87 -1.15 -5.69
N GLY A 64 -4.43 -1.68 -4.61
CA GLY A 64 -5.45 -1.01 -3.79
C GLY A 64 -4.88 -0.19 -2.62
N GLY A 65 -3.57 0.03 -2.53
CA GLY A 65 -2.94 0.70 -1.38
C GLY A 65 -3.12 2.22 -1.30
N CYS A 66 -3.51 2.86 -2.41
CA CYS A 66 -3.87 4.29 -2.49
C CYS A 66 -4.55 4.60 -3.82
N ALA A 67 -5.00 5.84 -3.98
CA ALA A 67 -5.69 6.32 -5.18
C ALA A 67 -4.86 6.27 -6.48
N SER A 68 -3.53 6.10 -6.40
CA SER A 68 -2.66 6.00 -7.59
C SER A 68 -2.96 4.80 -8.47
N GLY A 69 -3.49 3.70 -7.89
CA GLY A 69 -3.91 2.52 -8.66
C GLY A 69 -2.81 1.92 -9.54
N CYS A 70 -1.59 1.79 -9.02
CA CYS A 70 -0.46 1.27 -9.81
C CYS A 70 -0.74 -0.16 -10.30
N GLY A 71 -0.35 -0.46 -11.54
CA GLY A 71 -0.44 -1.80 -12.09
C GLY A 71 0.56 -2.74 -11.46
N MET A 72 0.12 -3.95 -11.16
CA MET A 72 0.94 -4.99 -10.56
C MET A 72 0.87 -6.29 -11.35
N TRP A 73 1.96 -7.02 -11.35
CA TRP A 73 2.02 -8.44 -11.70
C TRP A 73 2.23 -9.27 -10.45
N ILE A 74 1.31 -10.20 -10.23
CA ILE A 74 1.37 -11.15 -9.11
C ILE A 74 1.84 -12.49 -9.64
N ARG A 75 2.98 -12.95 -9.17
CA ARG A 75 3.48 -14.29 -9.44
C ARG A 75 2.89 -15.26 -8.44
N THR A 76 2.27 -16.33 -8.94
CA THR A 76 1.74 -17.40 -8.12
C THR A 76 2.47 -18.72 -8.39
N ARG A 77 2.53 -19.57 -7.38
CA ARG A 77 2.94 -20.98 -7.49
C ARG A 77 1.94 -21.82 -6.75
N GLU A 78 1.42 -22.85 -7.42
CA GLU A 78 0.40 -23.75 -6.89
C GLU A 78 -0.76 -22.99 -6.22
N GLY A 79 -1.25 -21.92 -6.87
CA GLY A 79 -2.33 -21.08 -6.36
C GLY A 79 -1.94 -20.10 -5.25
N ARG A 80 -0.69 -20.08 -4.79
CA ARG A 80 -0.20 -19.17 -3.76
C ARG A 80 0.54 -17.99 -4.38
N ALA A 81 0.17 -16.77 -4.05
CA ALA A 81 0.90 -15.57 -4.45
C ALA A 81 2.25 -15.52 -3.70
N VAL A 82 3.35 -15.44 -4.44
CA VAL A 82 4.72 -15.51 -3.88
C VAL A 82 5.56 -14.29 -4.17
N HIS A 83 5.17 -13.48 -5.16
CA HIS A 83 5.94 -12.29 -5.55
C HIS A 83 5.04 -11.24 -6.21
N VAL A 84 5.41 -9.97 -6.08
CA VAL A 84 4.72 -8.82 -6.68
C VAL A 84 5.73 -7.94 -7.38
N GLU A 85 5.44 -7.59 -8.61
CA GLU A 85 6.21 -6.63 -9.41
C GLU A 85 5.28 -5.57 -10.00
N GLY A 86 5.84 -4.42 -10.38
CA GLY A 86 5.11 -3.42 -11.14
C GLY A 86 4.87 -3.89 -12.58
N ASN A 87 3.67 -3.67 -13.09
CA ASN A 87 3.34 -3.97 -14.48
C ASN A 87 3.93 -2.91 -15.42
N PRO A 88 4.89 -3.26 -16.30
CA PRO A 88 5.52 -2.29 -17.22
C PRO A 88 4.53 -1.71 -18.24
N ASP A 89 3.47 -2.44 -18.60
CA ASP A 89 2.48 -2.02 -19.58
C ASP A 89 1.40 -1.09 -18.97
N HIS A 90 1.45 -0.86 -17.65
CA HIS A 90 0.47 0.01 -16.99
C HIS A 90 0.72 1.49 -17.34
N PRO A 91 -0.29 2.24 -17.84
CA PRO A 91 -0.08 3.58 -18.41
C PRO A 91 0.39 4.63 -17.40
N VAL A 92 0.13 4.44 -16.10
CA VAL A 92 0.50 5.40 -15.05
C VAL A 92 1.80 5.01 -14.38
N SER A 93 1.90 3.79 -13.85
CA SER A 93 3.06 3.36 -13.07
C SER A 93 4.22 2.80 -13.91
N GLN A 94 3.94 2.32 -15.15
CA GLN A 94 4.95 1.89 -16.14
C GLN A 94 6.04 1.00 -15.52
N GLY A 95 5.65 -0.04 -14.80
CA GLY A 95 6.55 -0.96 -14.10
C GLY A 95 7.07 -0.48 -12.73
N GLY A 96 6.78 0.76 -12.32
CA GLY A 96 7.11 1.22 -10.98
C GLY A 96 6.11 0.70 -9.94
N LEU A 97 6.63 0.39 -8.75
CA LEU A 97 5.81 -0.02 -7.61
C LEU A 97 6.48 0.46 -6.31
N CYS A 98 5.71 1.08 -5.42
CA CYS A 98 6.23 1.56 -4.15
C CYS A 98 6.21 0.47 -3.07
N SER A 99 6.78 0.75 -1.91
CA SER A 99 6.82 -0.20 -0.78
C SER A 99 5.45 -0.71 -0.34
N LYS A 100 4.39 0.12 -0.39
CA LYS A 100 3.01 -0.30 -0.10
C LYS A 100 2.52 -1.38 -1.08
N GLY A 101 2.82 -1.20 -2.38
CA GLY A 101 2.47 -2.19 -3.40
C GLY A 101 3.21 -3.51 -3.19
N HIS A 102 4.51 -3.48 -2.91
CA HIS A 102 5.28 -4.69 -2.58
C HIS A 102 4.79 -5.36 -1.29
N ALA A 103 4.32 -4.59 -0.30
CA ALA A 103 3.77 -5.12 0.95
C ALA A 103 2.38 -5.78 0.79
N THR A 104 1.77 -5.75 -0.39
CA THR A 104 0.44 -6.37 -0.62
C THR A 104 0.40 -7.85 -0.26
N LEU A 105 1.51 -8.59 -0.46
CA LEU A 105 1.59 -9.99 -0.04
C LEU A 105 1.52 -10.15 1.47
N GLN A 106 2.11 -9.23 2.24
CA GLN A 106 2.05 -9.27 3.70
C GLN A 106 0.62 -9.04 4.19
N HIS A 107 -0.14 -8.15 3.54
CA HIS A 107 -1.56 -7.97 3.82
C HIS A 107 -2.38 -9.21 3.47
N LEU A 108 -2.07 -9.87 2.35
CA LEU A 108 -2.77 -11.08 1.93
C LEU A 108 -2.60 -12.23 2.92
N TYR A 109 -1.41 -12.40 3.46
CA TYR A 109 -1.05 -13.50 4.38
C TYR A 109 -0.97 -13.06 5.84
N ASN A 110 -1.51 -11.89 6.18
CA ASN A 110 -1.56 -11.44 7.57
C ASN A 110 -2.40 -12.41 8.41
N PRO A 111 -1.85 -13.00 9.49
CA PRO A 111 -2.59 -13.91 10.36
C PRO A 111 -3.77 -13.24 11.08
N ASP A 112 -3.71 -11.92 11.29
CA ASP A 112 -4.79 -11.17 11.92
C ASP A 112 -5.90 -10.75 10.94
N ARG A 113 -5.82 -11.19 9.68
CA ARG A 113 -6.82 -10.89 8.68
C ARG A 113 -8.13 -11.61 9.00
N TYR A 114 -9.26 -10.94 8.81
CA TYR A 114 -10.57 -11.58 8.86
C TYR A 114 -10.69 -12.64 7.75
N HIS A 115 -11.05 -13.85 8.14
CA HIS A 115 -11.26 -14.99 7.21
C HIS A 115 -12.71 -15.12 6.75
N GLY A 116 -13.63 -14.35 7.32
CA GLY A 116 -15.04 -14.37 7.01
C GLY A 116 -15.79 -13.31 7.80
N PRO A 117 -17.12 -13.32 7.73
CA PRO A 117 -17.95 -12.40 8.48
C PRO A 117 -17.72 -12.53 9.98
N MET A 118 -17.64 -11.38 10.65
CA MET A 118 -17.60 -11.31 12.11
C MET A 118 -18.94 -10.79 12.62
N ILE A 119 -19.58 -11.57 13.47
CA ILE A 119 -20.90 -11.29 14.00
C ILE A 119 -20.79 -10.96 15.47
N ARG A 120 -21.40 -9.85 15.87
CA ARG A 120 -21.43 -9.41 17.28
C ARG A 120 -22.59 -10.09 18.00
N GLU A 121 -22.26 -10.78 19.09
CA GLU A 121 -23.23 -11.32 20.05
C GLU A 121 -22.94 -10.71 21.42
N GLY A 122 -23.70 -9.69 21.80
CA GLY A 122 -23.43 -8.91 23.00
C GLY A 122 -22.09 -8.19 22.91
N GLU A 123 -21.17 -8.50 23.81
CA GLU A 123 -19.81 -7.93 23.88
C GLU A 123 -18.77 -8.72 23.06
N VAL A 124 -19.15 -9.90 22.52
CA VAL A 124 -18.22 -10.82 21.86
C VAL A 124 -18.39 -10.76 20.34
N MET A 125 -17.28 -10.81 19.63
CA MET A 125 -17.25 -11.01 18.17
C MET A 125 -16.95 -12.47 17.89
N ARG A 126 -17.81 -13.15 17.11
CA ARG A 126 -17.53 -14.49 16.61
C ARG A 126 -17.48 -14.53 15.10
N GLN A 127 -16.78 -15.49 14.57
CA GLN A 127 -16.82 -15.77 13.13
C GLN A 127 -18.17 -16.40 12.75
N GLY A 128 -18.79 -15.90 11.68
CA GLY A 128 -20.01 -16.42 11.10
C GLY A 128 -19.77 -17.00 9.70
N THR A 129 -20.81 -17.55 9.10
CA THR A 129 -20.84 -17.92 7.68
C THR A 129 -21.27 -16.71 6.84
N TRP A 130 -20.96 -16.74 5.54
CA TRP A 130 -21.40 -15.69 4.61
C TRP A 130 -22.93 -15.64 4.53
N ASP A 131 -23.61 -16.80 4.46
CA ASP A 131 -25.09 -16.87 4.45
C ASP A 131 -25.72 -16.22 5.70
N GLU A 132 -25.06 -16.35 6.84
CA GLU A 132 -25.53 -15.72 8.09
C GLU A 132 -25.28 -14.21 8.05
N GLY A 133 -24.09 -13.76 7.62
CA GLY A 133 -23.75 -12.36 7.48
C GLY A 133 -24.66 -11.63 6.50
N GLU A 134 -24.90 -12.20 5.34
CA GLU A 134 -25.79 -11.64 4.32
C GLU A 134 -27.24 -11.54 4.80
N ARG A 135 -27.74 -12.56 5.48
CA ARG A 135 -29.10 -12.52 6.07
C ARG A 135 -29.24 -11.41 7.12
N LEU A 136 -28.26 -11.24 7.99
CA LEU A 136 -28.26 -10.21 9.01
C LEU A 136 -28.17 -8.82 8.38
N LEU A 137 -27.31 -8.64 7.37
CA LEU A 137 -27.20 -7.38 6.64
C LEU A 137 -28.51 -7.02 5.93
N ALA A 138 -29.09 -7.97 5.19
CA ALA A 138 -30.36 -7.77 4.50
C ALA A 138 -31.50 -7.44 5.47
N ALA A 139 -31.58 -8.13 6.62
CA ALA A 139 -32.56 -7.85 7.65
C ALA A 139 -32.39 -6.43 8.23
N SER A 140 -31.14 -6.00 8.46
CA SER A 140 -30.84 -4.66 8.97
C SER A 140 -31.23 -3.56 7.98
N ILE A 141 -30.92 -3.74 6.69
CA ILE A 141 -31.30 -2.81 5.63
C ILE A 141 -32.84 -2.76 5.49
N ASN A 142 -33.49 -3.91 5.42
CA ASN A 142 -34.95 -3.95 5.35
C ASN A 142 -35.63 -3.31 6.56
N GLY A 143 -35.10 -3.52 7.76
CA GLY A 143 -35.58 -2.86 8.97
C GLY A 143 -35.39 -1.33 8.97
N ALA A 144 -34.31 -0.83 8.33
CA ALA A 144 -34.08 0.59 8.16
C ALA A 144 -35.05 1.22 7.14
N LEU A 145 -35.33 0.50 6.04
CA LEU A 145 -36.22 0.98 4.98
C LEU A 145 -37.71 0.88 5.35
N ASN A 146 -38.07 -0.08 6.19
CA ASN A 146 -39.45 -0.36 6.61
C ASN A 146 -39.53 -0.32 8.15
N PRO A 147 -39.39 0.84 8.78
CA PRO A 147 -39.46 0.95 10.24
C PRO A 147 -40.85 0.60 10.75
N LEU A 148 -40.92 0.03 11.95
CA LEU A 148 -42.18 -0.18 12.63
C LEU A 148 -42.86 1.15 12.92
N PRO A 149 -44.23 1.20 13.07
CA PRO A 149 -44.95 2.47 13.26
C PRO A 149 -44.44 3.35 14.39
N ASP A 150 -43.86 2.76 15.43
CA ASP A 150 -43.34 3.44 16.61
C ASP A 150 -41.83 3.72 16.54
N GLN A 151 -41.19 3.44 15.43
CA GLN A 151 -39.75 3.66 15.26
C GLN A 151 -39.49 4.80 14.27
N PRO A 152 -38.49 5.65 14.57
CA PRO A 152 -38.08 6.68 13.60
C PRO A 152 -37.56 6.03 12.31
N ALA A 153 -37.85 6.64 11.18
CA ALA A 153 -37.26 6.26 9.91
C ALA A 153 -35.73 6.36 10.01
N ARG A 154 -35.04 5.30 9.61
CA ARG A 154 -33.58 5.23 9.56
C ARG A 154 -33.15 5.19 8.11
N GLY A 155 -32.17 6.03 7.76
CA GLY A 155 -31.56 5.97 6.44
C GLY A 155 -30.48 4.87 6.36
N VAL A 156 -30.14 4.49 5.14
CA VAL A 156 -28.95 3.69 4.86
C VAL A 156 -27.83 4.65 4.44
N LEU A 157 -26.69 4.60 5.11
CA LEU A 157 -25.52 5.41 4.79
C LEU A 157 -24.36 4.48 4.42
N PHE A 158 -23.82 4.66 3.23
CA PHE A 158 -22.57 4.05 2.82
C PHE A 158 -21.40 4.99 3.13
N ILE A 159 -20.42 4.50 3.90
CA ILE A 159 -19.16 5.20 4.14
C ILE A 159 -18.04 4.37 3.54
N GLY A 160 -17.38 4.90 2.52
CA GLY A 160 -16.30 4.21 1.82
C GLY A 160 -15.05 5.07 1.68
N GLY A 161 -13.94 4.42 1.31
CA GLY A 161 -12.73 5.08 0.85
C GLY A 161 -12.70 5.17 -0.68
N TYR A 162 -11.52 5.46 -1.21
CA TYR A 162 -11.31 5.47 -2.65
C TYR A 162 -11.65 4.09 -3.27
N MET A 163 -12.41 4.14 -4.36
CA MET A 163 -12.78 2.97 -5.16
C MET A 163 -12.51 3.23 -6.63
N GLY A 164 -12.18 2.15 -7.36
CA GLY A 164 -12.14 2.20 -8.81
C GLY A 164 -13.52 2.47 -9.43
N PRO A 165 -13.57 2.91 -10.71
CA PRO A 165 -14.83 3.35 -11.34
C PRO A 165 -15.95 2.31 -11.30
N THR A 166 -15.63 1.04 -11.54
CA THR A 166 -16.62 -0.05 -11.55
C THR A 166 -17.24 -0.29 -10.18
N SER A 167 -16.42 -0.33 -9.12
CA SER A 167 -16.91 -0.50 -7.76
C SER A 167 -17.71 0.72 -7.30
N SER A 168 -17.28 1.92 -7.69
CA SER A 168 -18.01 3.15 -7.41
C SER A 168 -19.40 3.15 -8.04
N ALA A 169 -19.50 2.79 -9.33
CA ALA A 169 -20.78 2.70 -10.02
C ALA A 169 -21.72 1.67 -9.38
N LEU A 170 -21.20 0.51 -8.96
CA LEU A 170 -21.99 -0.51 -8.27
C LEU A 170 -22.54 0.01 -6.93
N VAL A 171 -21.71 0.72 -6.16
CA VAL A 171 -22.17 1.34 -4.90
C VAL A 171 -23.22 2.40 -5.16
N ASP A 172 -23.06 3.23 -6.19
CA ASP A 172 -24.04 4.26 -6.55
C ASP A 172 -25.39 3.64 -6.94
N GLU A 173 -25.38 2.59 -7.77
CA GLU A 173 -26.59 1.83 -8.11
C GLU A 173 -27.26 1.25 -6.89
N PHE A 174 -26.50 0.63 -6.00
CA PHE A 174 -27.03 0.07 -4.77
C PHE A 174 -27.67 1.15 -3.87
N MET A 175 -26.98 2.26 -3.69
CA MET A 175 -27.47 3.36 -2.84
C MET A 175 -28.72 4.02 -3.41
N ILE A 176 -28.81 4.16 -4.74
CA ILE A 176 -30.02 4.61 -5.42
C ILE A 176 -31.17 3.61 -5.17
N ALA A 177 -30.92 2.30 -5.28
CA ALA A 177 -31.93 1.29 -5.09
C ALA A 177 -32.51 1.25 -3.66
N VAL A 178 -31.68 1.53 -2.65
CA VAL A 178 -32.10 1.57 -1.24
C VAL A 178 -32.52 2.97 -0.76
N GLY A 179 -32.46 3.98 -1.63
CA GLY A 179 -32.76 5.37 -1.24
C GLY A 179 -31.84 5.92 -0.15
N GLY A 180 -30.59 5.48 -0.15
CA GLY A 180 -29.58 5.85 0.85
C GLY A 180 -28.60 6.90 0.38
N ASP A 181 -27.76 7.36 1.30
CA ASP A 181 -26.71 8.34 1.06
C ASP A 181 -25.33 7.70 1.00
N ARG A 182 -24.42 8.30 0.22
CA ARG A 182 -23.02 7.91 0.12
C ARG A 182 -22.10 9.01 0.59
N VAL A 183 -21.11 8.66 1.43
CA VAL A 183 -20.03 9.55 1.84
C VAL A 183 -18.70 8.84 1.58
N ASP A 184 -17.86 9.46 0.77
CA ASP A 184 -16.50 9.00 0.56
C ASP A 184 -15.55 9.71 1.52
N PHE A 185 -14.76 8.96 2.26
CA PHE A 185 -13.77 9.45 3.20
C PHE A 185 -12.38 8.96 2.79
N ASP A 186 -11.44 9.89 2.69
CA ASP A 186 -10.02 9.59 2.54
C ASP A 186 -9.24 10.38 3.60
N ALA A 187 -8.39 9.68 4.36
CA ALA A 187 -7.54 10.29 5.38
C ALA A 187 -6.51 11.27 4.78
N VAL A 188 -6.13 11.07 3.52
CA VAL A 188 -5.27 11.96 2.74
C VAL A 188 -6.09 12.47 1.56
N SER A 189 -6.95 13.45 1.85
CA SER A 189 -7.94 13.91 0.88
C SER A 189 -7.34 14.80 -0.20
N ASP A 190 -7.64 14.48 -1.47
CA ASP A 190 -7.35 15.33 -2.62
C ASP A 190 -8.44 16.42 -2.86
N ALA A 191 -9.39 16.62 -1.93
CA ALA A 191 -10.48 17.57 -2.08
C ALA A 191 -10.00 19.02 -2.32
N PRO A 192 -8.99 19.55 -1.60
CA PRO A 192 -8.46 20.88 -1.89
C PRO A 192 -7.86 21.01 -3.29
N LEU A 193 -7.20 19.97 -3.78
CA LEU A 193 -6.60 19.93 -5.12
C LEU A 193 -7.68 19.88 -6.21
N LYS A 194 -8.73 19.08 -6.02
CA LYS A 194 -9.88 19.01 -6.92
C LYS A 194 -10.62 20.35 -6.98
N GLU A 195 -10.81 21.02 -5.83
CA GLU A 195 -11.44 22.33 -5.79
C GLU A 195 -10.59 23.40 -6.46
N ALA A 196 -9.28 23.38 -6.26
CA ALA A 196 -8.35 24.26 -6.99
C ALA A 196 -8.43 24.04 -8.51
N ALA A 197 -8.47 22.77 -8.95
CA ALA A 197 -8.64 22.45 -10.37
C ALA A 197 -10.00 22.90 -10.92
N ARG A 198 -11.07 22.80 -10.12
CA ARG A 198 -12.39 23.30 -10.48
C ARG A 198 -12.40 24.83 -10.65
N ILE A 199 -11.74 25.55 -9.76
CA ILE A 199 -11.63 27.01 -9.84
C ILE A 199 -10.78 27.45 -11.03
N ALA A 200 -9.63 26.81 -11.23
CA ALA A 200 -8.66 27.22 -12.25
C ALA A 200 -9.04 26.76 -13.67
N TYR A 201 -9.62 25.57 -13.79
CA TYR A 201 -9.83 24.90 -15.09
C TYR A 201 -11.30 24.51 -15.34
N GLY A 202 -12.20 24.73 -14.38
CA GLY A 202 -13.61 24.32 -14.49
C GLY A 202 -13.87 22.82 -14.35
N VAL A 203 -12.86 22.02 -13.96
CA VAL A 203 -12.92 20.55 -13.91
C VAL A 203 -12.66 20.06 -12.49
N ASN A 204 -13.64 19.35 -11.90
CA ASN A 204 -13.48 18.73 -10.59
C ASN A 204 -12.72 17.39 -10.71
N ALA A 205 -11.41 17.45 -10.88
CA ALA A 205 -10.55 16.29 -11.01
C ALA A 205 -9.16 16.55 -10.41
N VAL A 206 -8.44 15.47 -10.10
CA VAL A 206 -7.02 15.56 -9.74
C VAL A 206 -6.20 15.78 -11.01
N PRO A 207 -5.41 16.86 -11.12
CA PRO A 207 -4.61 17.13 -12.29
C PRO A 207 -3.47 16.10 -12.42
N ARG A 208 -3.16 15.74 -13.65
CA ARG A 208 -1.97 14.96 -13.97
C ARG A 208 -0.84 15.92 -14.35
N TYR A 209 0.28 15.77 -13.67
CA TYR A 209 1.49 16.56 -13.94
C TYR A 209 2.45 15.78 -14.83
N ASP A 210 2.87 16.39 -15.94
CA ASP A 210 3.97 15.87 -16.76
C ASP A 210 5.29 16.50 -16.29
N ILE A 211 5.79 15.98 -15.18
CA ILE A 211 7.04 16.44 -14.57
C ILE A 211 8.22 16.20 -15.49
N GLY A 212 8.20 15.11 -16.29
CA GLY A 212 9.28 14.76 -17.19
C GLY A 212 9.55 15.77 -18.30
N ALA A 213 8.54 16.55 -18.67
CA ALA A 213 8.66 17.59 -19.69
C ALA A 213 9.08 18.97 -19.12
N ALA A 214 9.24 19.09 -17.80
CA ALA A 214 9.57 20.36 -17.16
C ALA A 214 11.06 20.67 -17.19
N ASN A 215 11.43 21.91 -17.55
CA ASN A 215 12.80 22.42 -17.41
C ASN A 215 13.04 23.02 -16.02
N LEU A 216 11.98 23.51 -15.37
CA LEU A 216 12.00 24.04 -14.01
C LEU A 216 10.80 23.53 -13.25
N LEU A 217 11.05 22.93 -12.09
CA LEU A 217 10.03 22.46 -11.17
C LEU A 217 10.13 23.23 -9.85
N LEU A 218 9.03 23.90 -9.46
CA LEU A 218 8.89 24.53 -8.15
C LEU A 218 7.85 23.75 -7.35
N SER A 219 8.24 23.25 -6.17
CA SER A 219 7.31 22.58 -5.26
C SER A 219 7.15 23.39 -3.99
N PHE A 220 5.90 23.76 -3.66
CA PHE A 220 5.54 24.50 -2.46
C PHE A 220 4.93 23.53 -1.44
N GLY A 221 5.79 22.93 -0.60
CA GLY A 221 5.40 22.01 0.46
C GLY A 221 4.81 20.67 -0.01
N ASN A 222 4.77 20.41 -1.31
CA ASN A 222 4.22 19.16 -1.85
C ASN A 222 5.32 18.10 -1.98
N ASP A 223 5.25 17.07 -1.14
CA ASP A 223 6.16 15.94 -1.13
C ASP A 223 5.77 14.90 -2.21
N PHE A 224 5.78 15.31 -3.48
CA PHE A 224 5.22 14.55 -4.61
C PHE A 224 5.93 13.21 -4.88
N ILE A 225 7.18 13.02 -4.44
CA ILE A 225 7.93 11.76 -4.58
C ILE A 225 7.47 10.72 -3.54
N GLU A 226 7.05 11.17 -2.33
CA GLU A 226 6.75 10.25 -1.21
C GLU A 226 5.28 10.15 -0.86
N THR A 227 4.55 11.28 -0.80
CA THR A 227 3.18 11.33 -0.28
C THR A 227 2.18 11.98 -1.23
N GLY A 228 2.59 12.38 -2.42
CA GLY A 228 1.73 13.01 -3.41
C GLY A 228 0.66 12.06 -3.98
N THR A 229 -0.17 12.58 -4.86
CA THR A 229 -1.32 11.87 -5.47
C THR A 229 -0.90 10.64 -6.28
N SER A 230 0.29 10.65 -6.89
CA SER A 230 0.84 9.52 -7.66
C SER A 230 2.37 9.45 -7.54
N PRO A 231 2.90 9.08 -6.36
CA PRO A 231 4.33 9.19 -6.09
C PRO A 231 5.20 8.37 -7.06
N VAL A 232 4.73 7.21 -7.50
CA VAL A 232 5.46 6.37 -8.46
C VAL A 232 5.58 7.05 -9.83
N ALA A 233 4.49 7.58 -10.36
CA ALA A 233 4.50 8.28 -11.66
C ALA A 233 5.30 9.58 -11.57
N HIS A 234 5.16 10.31 -10.48
CA HIS A 234 5.92 11.55 -10.24
C HIS A 234 7.42 11.30 -10.09
N SER A 235 7.82 10.22 -9.38
CA SER A 235 9.24 9.84 -9.27
C SER A 235 9.83 9.49 -10.62
N LYS A 236 9.09 8.81 -11.49
CA LYS A 236 9.53 8.52 -12.86
C LYS A 236 9.65 9.79 -13.70
N GLY A 237 8.67 10.66 -13.64
CA GLY A 237 8.73 11.96 -14.31
C GLY A 237 9.92 12.79 -13.81
N PHE A 238 10.15 12.82 -12.50
CA PHE A 238 11.31 13.49 -11.92
C PHE A 238 12.64 12.87 -12.38
N ALA A 239 12.75 11.55 -12.42
CA ALA A 239 13.93 10.87 -12.94
C ALA A 239 14.19 11.22 -14.41
N SER A 240 13.14 11.30 -15.22
CA SER A 240 13.23 11.73 -16.63
C SER A 240 13.68 13.20 -16.76
N MET A 241 13.08 14.11 -15.97
CA MET A 241 13.46 15.52 -15.94
C MET A 241 14.92 15.73 -15.51
N SER A 242 15.42 14.91 -14.59
CA SER A 242 16.77 15.00 -14.03
C SER A 242 17.82 14.20 -14.83
N ALA A 243 17.40 13.46 -15.85
CA ALA A 243 18.31 12.70 -16.69
C ALA A 243 19.16 13.66 -17.56
N VAL A 244 20.45 13.34 -17.65
CA VAL A 244 21.37 13.96 -18.61
C VAL A 244 21.46 12.99 -19.78
N ASP A 245 21.17 13.44 -20.98
CA ASP A 245 21.31 12.62 -22.18
C ASP A 245 22.79 12.37 -22.52
N GLU A 246 23.05 11.39 -23.41
CA GLU A 246 24.41 11.08 -23.85
C GLU A 246 25.07 12.25 -24.61
N ALA A 247 24.30 13.20 -25.11
CA ALA A 247 24.76 14.40 -25.77
C ALA A 247 25.13 15.54 -24.79
N GLY A 248 24.94 15.34 -23.48
CA GLY A 248 25.27 16.33 -22.43
C GLY A 248 24.24 17.45 -22.32
N GLY A 249 22.97 17.15 -22.61
CA GLY A 249 21.85 18.08 -22.43
C GLY A 249 21.71 18.57 -20.99
N GLU A 250 21.15 19.75 -20.83
CA GLU A 250 20.89 20.31 -19.48
C GLU A 250 19.73 19.56 -18.81
N LYS A 251 19.97 19.07 -17.59
CA LYS A 251 18.90 18.51 -16.76
C LYS A 251 17.93 19.61 -16.33
N GLY A 252 16.67 19.27 -16.08
CA GLY A 252 15.72 20.18 -15.44
C GLY A 252 16.16 20.55 -14.03
N ARG A 253 15.82 21.77 -13.60
CA ARG A 253 16.12 22.29 -12.25
C ARG A 253 14.93 22.10 -11.33
N PHE A 254 15.17 21.59 -10.13
CA PHE A 254 14.15 21.40 -9.10
C PHE A 254 14.44 22.27 -7.87
N VAL A 255 13.49 23.14 -7.48
CA VAL A 255 13.53 23.95 -6.27
C VAL A 255 12.37 23.53 -5.36
N TYR A 256 12.70 23.19 -4.12
CA TYR A 256 11.73 22.82 -3.10
C TYR A 256 11.60 23.92 -2.05
N LEU A 257 10.41 24.47 -1.89
CA LEU A 257 10.06 25.46 -0.88
C LEU A 257 9.17 24.80 0.17
N GLY A 258 9.72 24.55 1.36
CA GLY A 258 8.99 23.83 2.38
C GLY A 258 9.61 23.97 3.76
N PRO A 259 8.83 23.75 4.83
CA PRO A 259 9.27 23.98 6.21
C PRO A 259 10.23 22.89 6.73
N ARG A 260 10.29 21.75 6.06
CA ARG A 260 11.17 20.62 6.43
C ARG A 260 11.88 20.07 5.20
N LEU A 261 13.06 19.53 5.42
CA LEU A 261 13.79 18.79 4.41
C LEU A 261 13.22 17.36 4.34
N SER A 262 12.19 17.17 3.51
CA SER A 262 11.58 15.87 3.23
C SER A 262 12.42 15.03 2.27
N LEU A 263 12.03 13.78 1.99
CA LEU A 263 12.66 12.98 0.94
C LEU A 263 12.55 13.69 -0.42
N THR A 264 11.45 14.36 -0.70
CA THR A 264 11.27 15.20 -1.90
C THR A 264 12.25 16.36 -1.89
N GLY A 265 12.35 17.09 -0.77
CA GLY A 265 13.29 18.20 -0.63
C GLY A 265 14.77 17.79 -0.72
N LEU A 266 15.13 16.59 -0.24
CA LEU A 266 16.49 16.04 -0.36
C LEU A 266 16.92 15.80 -1.81
N ASN A 267 15.98 15.62 -2.72
CA ASN A 267 16.25 15.44 -4.14
C ASN A 267 16.23 16.75 -4.92
N ALA A 268 15.96 17.90 -4.27
CA ALA A 268 15.95 19.20 -4.91
C ALA A 268 17.39 19.70 -5.16
N ASP A 269 17.57 20.44 -6.25
CA ASP A 269 18.83 21.17 -6.50
C ASP A 269 18.99 22.34 -5.50
N GLU A 270 17.85 22.87 -5.01
CA GLU A 270 17.83 23.93 -4.01
C GLU A 270 16.63 23.75 -3.07
N TRP A 271 16.89 23.77 -1.76
CA TRP A 271 15.85 23.82 -0.74
C TRP A 271 15.79 25.19 -0.10
N ILE A 272 14.63 25.81 -0.13
CA ILE A 272 14.35 27.11 0.50
C ILE A 272 13.42 26.86 1.68
N PRO A 273 13.91 26.98 2.94
CA PRO A 273 13.06 26.82 4.10
C PRO A 273 12.08 27.99 4.22
N ILE A 274 10.81 27.67 4.36
CA ILE A 274 9.72 28.63 4.57
C ILE A 274 8.96 28.28 5.84
N GLN A 275 8.20 29.23 6.40
CA GLN A 275 7.37 28.97 7.56
C GLN A 275 6.18 28.07 7.17
N PRO A 276 5.79 27.11 8.04
CA PRO A 276 4.60 26.28 7.80
C PRO A 276 3.37 27.14 7.56
N GLY A 277 2.62 26.84 6.49
CA GLY A 277 1.41 27.56 6.11
C GLY A 277 1.65 28.84 5.31
N SER A 278 2.91 29.18 4.98
CA SER A 278 3.25 30.34 4.14
C SER A 278 3.38 30.01 2.65
N GLU A 279 3.18 28.74 2.25
CA GLU A 279 3.39 28.26 0.89
C GLU A 279 2.60 29.08 -0.16
N ALA A 280 1.32 29.34 0.12
CA ALA A 280 0.47 30.12 -0.77
C ALA A 280 0.91 31.59 -0.87
N ALA A 281 1.35 32.20 0.25
CA ALA A 281 1.83 33.58 0.26
C ALA A 281 3.12 33.72 -0.54
N VAL A 282 4.04 32.75 -0.43
CA VAL A 282 5.29 32.74 -1.21
C VAL A 282 4.98 32.55 -2.69
N ALA A 283 4.10 31.63 -3.05
CA ALA A 283 3.70 31.40 -4.44
C ALA A 283 3.07 32.65 -5.07
N LEU A 284 2.16 33.32 -4.35
CA LEU A 284 1.52 34.56 -4.81
C LEU A 284 2.50 35.76 -4.87
N GLY A 285 3.53 35.75 -4.02
CA GLY A 285 4.57 36.79 -4.06
C GLY A 285 5.55 36.63 -5.22
N MET A 286 5.59 35.46 -5.85
CA MET A 286 6.39 35.17 -7.05
C MET A 286 5.63 35.41 -8.36
N ALA A 287 4.31 35.44 -8.32
CA ALA A 287 3.44 35.68 -9.48
C ALA A 287 3.25 37.18 -9.74
#